data_962eaf3dbf867344bc9c711f19c46b06
#
_entry.id   962eaf3dbf867344bc9c711f19c46b06
#
_cell.length_a   1.000
_cell.length_b   1.000
_cell.length_c   1.000
_cell.angle_alpha   90.00
_cell.angle_beta   90.00
_cell.angle_gamma   90.00
#
_symmetry.space_group_name_H-M   'P 1'
#
loop_
_entity.id
_entity.type
_entity.pdbx_description
1 polymer ?
#
loop_
_entity_poly.entity_id
_entity_poly.type
_entity_poly.pdbx_seq_one_letter_code
_entity_poly.pdbx_strand_id
1 'polypeptide(L)'
;ELYRRDITFAVASGRSHMMLTNLFGELAEEIIFICDNGACVMYPHEAPLLHSLPKDVIRQILDACRSLSAGVPVLCGFHHIYYPENDNAAMQHEIQRYYRDPQVVPYDDLYAIDEPILKVALCDTNGPAKEAYPVMHEALGDAYELLISGDCWMDIMCKGVTKGAALQGLQERMGITPAETMAFGDYDNDISMLQHAEFS
;
A
#
# COMPACT_ATOMS: atom_id res chain seq x y z
N GLU A 1 -17.51 -23.08 -1.41
CA GLU A 1 -17.34 -24.28 -0.58
C GLU A 1 -16.81 -23.93 0.81
N LEU A 2 -15.83 -23.04 0.96
CA LEU A 2 -15.27 -22.61 2.24
C LEU A 2 -16.35 -22.07 3.19
N TYR A 3 -17.19 -21.15 2.75
CA TYR A 3 -18.28 -20.59 3.56
C TYR A 3 -19.29 -21.63 4.07
N ARG A 4 -19.49 -22.74 3.34
CA ARG A 4 -20.34 -23.84 3.81
C ARG A 4 -19.71 -24.62 4.96
N ARG A 5 -18.44 -24.41 5.25
CA ARG A 5 -17.65 -25.01 6.32
C ARG A 5 -17.30 -24.02 7.42
N ASP A 6 -17.95 -22.85 7.41
CA ASP A 6 -17.65 -21.73 8.33
C ASP A 6 -16.18 -21.29 8.28
N ILE A 7 -15.55 -21.37 7.09
CA ILE A 7 -14.20 -20.92 6.85
C ILE A 7 -14.25 -19.55 6.18
N THR A 8 -13.74 -18.52 6.84
CA THR A 8 -13.56 -17.20 6.26
C THR A 8 -12.37 -17.21 5.32
N PHE A 9 -12.56 -16.62 4.14
CA PHE A 9 -11.50 -16.43 3.17
C PHE A 9 -11.11 -14.96 3.07
N ALA A 10 -9.81 -14.69 3.19
CA ALA A 10 -9.25 -13.34 3.04
C ALA A 10 -8.13 -13.35 2.00
N VAL A 11 -7.99 -12.25 1.27
CA VAL A 11 -6.91 -12.03 0.30
C VAL A 11 -6.02 -10.92 0.81
N ALA A 12 -4.71 -11.19 0.97
CA ALA A 12 -3.71 -10.20 1.40
C ALA A 12 -2.75 -9.87 0.25
N SER A 13 -2.63 -8.58 -0.08
CA SER A 13 -1.82 -8.13 -1.22
C SER A 13 -1.24 -6.72 -1.01
N GLY A 14 -0.11 -6.44 -1.69
CA GLY A 14 0.37 -5.05 -1.85
C GLY A 14 -0.40 -4.24 -2.89
N ARG A 15 -1.34 -4.86 -3.61
CA ARG A 15 -2.21 -4.18 -4.58
C ARG A 15 -3.30 -3.39 -3.89
N SER A 16 -3.77 -2.32 -4.56
CA SER A 16 -4.90 -1.54 -4.08
C SER A 16 -6.21 -2.33 -4.10
N HIS A 17 -7.17 -1.90 -3.28
CA HIS A 17 -8.50 -2.52 -3.24
C HIS A 17 -9.18 -2.49 -4.62
N MET A 18 -9.02 -1.41 -5.40
CA MET A 18 -9.58 -1.30 -6.75
C MET A 18 -9.08 -2.39 -7.69
N MET A 19 -7.78 -2.74 -7.60
CA MET A 19 -7.21 -3.83 -8.39
C MET A 19 -7.76 -5.19 -7.96
N LEU A 20 -7.87 -5.41 -6.65
CA LEU A 20 -8.36 -6.68 -6.11
C LEU A 20 -9.85 -6.87 -6.40
N THR A 21 -10.69 -5.87 -6.16
CA THR A 21 -12.13 -5.95 -6.45
C THR A 21 -12.40 -6.22 -7.93
N ASN A 22 -11.66 -5.57 -8.84
CA ASN A 22 -11.75 -5.87 -10.26
C ASN A 22 -11.31 -7.30 -10.62
N LEU A 23 -10.29 -7.82 -9.94
CA LEU A 23 -9.79 -9.18 -10.19
C LEU A 23 -10.78 -10.25 -9.76
N PHE A 24 -11.45 -10.03 -8.61
CA PHE A 24 -12.38 -11.00 -8.03
C PHE A 24 -13.83 -10.82 -8.51
N GLY A 25 -14.16 -9.67 -9.16
CA GLY A 25 -15.47 -9.41 -9.72
C GLY A 25 -16.59 -9.54 -8.68
N GLU A 26 -17.62 -10.30 -8.99
CA GLU A 26 -18.80 -10.50 -8.10
C GLU A 26 -18.43 -11.11 -6.73
N LEU A 27 -17.35 -11.88 -6.65
CA LEU A 27 -16.90 -12.46 -5.38
C LEU A 27 -16.32 -11.41 -4.43
N ALA A 28 -15.96 -10.23 -4.93
CA ALA A 28 -15.37 -9.17 -4.10
C ALA A 28 -16.30 -8.68 -2.98
N GLU A 29 -17.61 -8.83 -3.14
CA GLU A 29 -18.59 -8.42 -2.13
C GLU A 29 -18.66 -9.40 -0.93
N GLU A 30 -18.07 -10.59 -1.06
CA GLU A 30 -18.09 -11.64 -0.04
C GLU A 30 -16.71 -11.94 0.58
N ILE A 31 -15.65 -11.31 0.04
CA ILE A 31 -14.25 -11.60 0.44
C ILE A 31 -13.70 -10.45 1.29
N ILE A 32 -12.95 -10.79 2.32
CA ILE A 32 -12.14 -9.82 3.06
C ILE A 32 -10.86 -9.56 2.27
N PHE A 33 -10.53 -8.28 2.06
CA PHE A 33 -9.27 -7.90 1.42
C PHE A 33 -8.39 -7.12 2.40
N ILE A 34 -7.16 -7.56 2.53
CA ILE A 34 -6.03 -6.82 3.13
C ILE A 34 -5.23 -6.24 1.97
N CYS A 35 -5.47 -4.96 1.67
CA CYS A 35 -4.91 -4.24 0.52
C CYS A 35 -3.74 -3.36 0.93
N ASP A 36 -2.93 -2.92 -0.04
CA ASP A 36 -1.82 -1.98 0.16
C ASP A 36 -0.93 -2.38 1.35
N ASN A 37 -0.55 -3.69 1.42
CA ASN A 37 0.24 -4.27 2.50
C ASN A 37 -0.38 -4.11 3.92
N GLY A 38 -1.69 -3.94 4.02
CA GLY A 38 -2.39 -3.77 5.30
C GLY A 38 -2.87 -2.34 5.56
N ALA A 39 -2.56 -1.37 4.69
CA ALA A 39 -3.03 0.00 4.85
C ALA A 39 -4.54 0.15 4.63
N CYS A 40 -5.16 -0.80 3.97
CA CYS A 40 -6.61 -0.86 3.79
C CYS A 40 -7.12 -2.27 4.04
N VAL A 41 -8.10 -2.42 4.94
CA VAL A 41 -8.82 -3.69 5.12
C VAL A 41 -10.27 -3.48 4.75
N MET A 42 -10.70 -4.21 3.72
CA MET A 42 -12.08 -4.20 3.23
C MET A 42 -12.85 -5.37 3.83
N TYR A 43 -13.97 -5.09 4.44
CA TYR A 43 -14.90 -6.09 4.95
C TYR A 43 -16.17 -6.13 4.08
N PRO A 44 -16.79 -7.30 3.87
CA PRO A 44 -18.05 -7.40 3.18
C PRO A 44 -19.11 -6.50 3.81
N HIS A 45 -19.75 -5.64 2.99
CA HIS A 45 -20.86 -4.78 3.39
C HIS A 45 -20.59 -3.78 4.53
N GLU A 46 -19.31 -3.47 4.81
CA GLU A 46 -18.92 -2.55 5.86
C GLU A 46 -17.99 -1.44 5.34
N ALA A 47 -17.84 -0.39 6.14
CA ALA A 47 -16.84 0.64 5.84
C ALA A 47 -15.42 0.07 5.98
N PRO A 48 -14.49 0.44 5.09
CA PRO A 48 -13.11 -0.03 5.16
C PRO A 48 -12.39 0.52 6.39
N LEU A 49 -11.46 -0.26 6.92
CA LEU A 49 -10.46 0.24 7.88
C LEU A 49 -9.28 0.78 7.07
N LEU A 50 -8.96 2.06 7.27
CA LEU A 50 -7.89 2.75 6.55
C LEU A 50 -6.81 3.24 7.50
N HIS A 51 -5.55 2.97 7.17
CA HIS A 51 -4.36 3.53 7.81
C HIS A 51 -3.72 4.52 6.83
N SER A 52 -4.23 5.76 6.82
CA SER A 52 -3.77 6.82 5.92
C SER A 52 -2.66 7.66 6.54
N LEU A 53 -1.76 8.15 5.69
CA LEU A 53 -0.74 9.11 6.08
C LEU A 53 -1.38 10.46 6.46
N PRO A 54 -0.90 11.13 7.52
CA PRO A 54 -1.31 12.49 7.85
C PRO A 54 -0.97 13.50 6.75
N LYS A 55 -1.80 14.52 6.57
CA LYS A 55 -1.59 15.54 5.50
C LYS A 55 -0.28 16.31 5.63
N ASP A 56 0.16 16.57 6.85
CA ASP A 56 1.44 17.24 7.13
C ASP A 56 2.64 16.36 6.75
N VAL A 57 2.53 15.04 6.93
CA VAL A 57 3.55 14.08 6.51
C VAL A 57 3.61 13.97 4.99
N ILE A 58 2.45 13.93 4.31
CA ILE A 58 2.41 13.95 2.85
C ILE A 58 3.11 15.19 2.31
N ARG A 59 2.90 16.37 2.94
CA ARG A 59 3.61 17.60 2.57
C ARG A 59 5.12 17.46 2.76
N GLN A 60 5.58 16.93 3.90
CA GLN A 60 7.02 16.69 4.14
C GLN A 60 7.63 15.79 3.07
N ILE A 61 6.92 14.71 2.69
CA ILE A 61 7.35 13.81 1.62
C ILE A 61 7.46 14.55 0.30
N LEU A 62 6.43 15.31 -0.08
CA LEU A 62 6.41 16.07 -1.33
C LEU A 62 7.52 17.14 -1.36
N ASP A 63 7.75 17.84 -0.23
CA ASP A 63 8.83 18.82 -0.12
C ASP A 63 10.21 18.15 -0.27
N ALA A 64 10.42 17.00 0.37
CA ALA A 64 11.64 16.22 0.24
C ALA A 64 11.85 15.69 -1.19
N CYS A 65 10.78 15.27 -1.87
CA CYS A 65 10.85 14.83 -3.27
C CYS A 65 11.36 15.91 -4.22
N ARG A 66 11.15 17.20 -3.92
CA ARG A 66 11.67 18.29 -4.75
C ARG A 66 13.20 18.35 -4.80
N SER A 67 13.88 17.76 -3.82
CA SER A 67 15.35 17.69 -3.78
C SER A 67 15.91 16.50 -4.54
N LEU A 68 15.08 15.54 -4.91
CA LEU A 68 15.50 14.35 -5.65
C LEU A 68 15.77 14.68 -7.11
N SER A 69 16.86 14.15 -7.64
CA SER A 69 17.25 14.35 -9.04
C SER A 69 16.38 13.58 -10.03
N ALA A 70 15.81 12.45 -9.59
CA ALA A 70 15.09 11.51 -10.45
C ALA A 70 13.83 10.88 -9.80
N GLY A 71 13.51 11.18 -8.55
CA GLY A 71 12.39 10.57 -7.85
C GLY A 71 11.05 11.25 -8.18
N VAL A 72 10.05 10.46 -8.57
CA VAL A 72 8.67 10.94 -8.83
C VAL A 72 7.73 10.36 -7.77
N PRO A 73 7.04 11.21 -6.97
CA PRO A 73 6.07 10.73 -5.99
C PRO A 73 4.78 10.29 -6.68
N VAL A 74 4.25 9.15 -6.22
CA VAL A 74 2.94 8.63 -6.59
C VAL A 74 2.10 8.52 -5.32
N LEU A 75 1.08 9.34 -5.19
CA LEU A 75 0.15 9.31 -4.07
C LEU A 75 -0.89 8.22 -4.32
N CYS A 76 -0.86 7.18 -3.50
CA CYS A 76 -1.81 6.08 -3.57
C CYS A 76 -2.99 6.39 -2.63
N GLY A 77 -4.00 7.04 -3.16
CA GLY A 77 -5.24 7.35 -2.47
C GLY A 77 -6.18 6.15 -2.42
N PHE A 78 -7.19 6.24 -1.54
CA PHE A 78 -8.21 5.20 -1.46
C PHE A 78 -9.05 5.13 -2.74
N HIS A 79 -9.37 6.28 -3.36
CA HIS A 79 -10.19 6.33 -4.57
C HIS A 79 -9.37 6.42 -5.86
N HIS A 80 -8.23 7.13 -5.82
CA HIS A 80 -7.44 7.42 -7.02
C HIS A 80 -5.94 7.34 -6.73
N ILE A 81 -5.18 7.18 -7.80
CA ILE A 81 -3.72 7.27 -7.79
C ILE A 81 -3.33 8.57 -8.49
N TYR A 82 -2.42 9.35 -7.91
CA TYR A 82 -1.98 10.62 -8.46
C TYR A 82 -0.47 10.65 -8.59
N TYR A 83 0.02 11.23 -9.68
CA TYR A 83 1.44 11.53 -9.84
C TYR A 83 1.63 12.82 -10.64
N PRO A 84 2.77 13.52 -10.46
CA PRO A 84 2.99 14.78 -11.14
C PRO A 84 3.33 14.60 -12.61
N GLU A 85 2.99 15.59 -13.43
CA GLU A 85 3.54 15.74 -14.78
C GLU A 85 5.07 15.62 -14.73
N ASN A 86 5.63 14.83 -15.62
CA ASN A 86 7.08 14.69 -15.78
C ASN A 86 7.41 14.32 -17.23
N ASP A 87 8.60 14.70 -17.66
CA ASP A 87 9.08 14.46 -19.04
C ASP A 87 9.84 13.11 -19.19
N ASN A 88 9.98 12.34 -18.10
CA ASN A 88 10.69 11.07 -18.15
C ASN A 88 9.77 9.94 -18.62
N ALA A 89 9.85 9.61 -19.91
CA ALA A 89 9.02 8.55 -20.50
C ALA A 89 9.20 7.17 -19.85
N ALA A 90 10.39 6.86 -19.33
CA ALA A 90 10.63 5.59 -18.63
C ALA A 90 9.87 5.54 -17.31
N MET A 91 9.85 6.63 -16.55
CA MET A 91 9.06 6.74 -15.31
C MET A 91 7.56 6.69 -15.59
N GLN A 92 7.08 7.43 -16.59
CA GLN A 92 5.66 7.38 -16.99
C GLN A 92 5.24 5.95 -17.34
N HIS A 93 6.06 5.26 -18.15
CA HIS A 93 5.79 3.87 -18.52
C HIS A 93 5.76 2.95 -17.29
N GLU A 94 6.72 3.11 -16.36
CA GLU A 94 6.79 2.29 -15.16
C GLU A 94 5.60 2.54 -14.22
N ILE A 95 5.20 3.80 -14.00
CA ILE A 95 4.03 4.14 -13.20
C ILE A 95 2.75 3.56 -13.83
N GLN A 96 2.55 3.72 -15.13
CA GLN A 96 1.37 3.19 -15.83
C GLN A 96 1.34 1.66 -15.89
N ARG A 97 2.49 1.01 -15.82
CA ARG A 97 2.59 -0.46 -15.72
C ARG A 97 2.11 -0.98 -14.37
N TYR A 98 2.40 -0.24 -13.29
CA TYR A 98 2.03 -0.64 -11.92
C TYR A 98 0.64 -0.19 -11.51
N TYR A 99 0.21 0.99 -11.96
CA TYR A 99 -1.05 1.59 -11.54
C TYR A 99 -2.01 1.72 -12.72
N ARG A 100 -3.26 1.31 -12.49
CA ARG A 100 -4.31 1.44 -13.50
C ARG A 100 -4.93 2.83 -13.42
N ASP A 101 -5.02 3.51 -14.57
CA ASP A 101 -5.65 4.83 -14.72
C ASP A 101 -5.17 5.89 -13.69
N PRO A 102 -3.83 6.02 -13.46
CA PRO A 102 -3.34 7.02 -12.55
C PRO A 102 -3.57 8.42 -13.12
N GLN A 103 -3.98 9.35 -12.26
CA GLN A 103 -4.24 10.74 -12.63
C GLN A 103 -2.94 11.54 -12.66
N VAL A 104 -2.69 12.20 -13.78
CA VAL A 104 -1.58 13.12 -13.95
C VAL A 104 -2.05 14.51 -13.57
N VAL A 105 -1.36 15.15 -12.62
CA VAL A 105 -1.69 16.49 -12.12
C VAL A 105 -0.46 17.37 -12.05
N PRO A 106 -0.58 18.72 -12.08
CA PRO A 106 0.53 19.58 -11.71
C PRO A 106 1.10 19.24 -10.35
N TYR A 107 2.42 19.35 -10.17
CA TYR A 107 3.08 18.97 -8.89
C TYR A 107 2.45 19.66 -7.67
N ASP A 108 2.13 20.94 -7.80
CA ASP A 108 1.56 21.72 -6.70
C ASP A 108 0.13 21.28 -6.32
N ASP A 109 -0.59 20.68 -7.24
CA ASP A 109 -1.94 20.17 -6.99
C ASP A 109 -1.92 18.91 -6.09
N LEU A 110 -0.78 18.17 -6.02
CA LEU A 110 -0.61 17.06 -5.11
C LEU A 110 -0.81 17.45 -3.64
N TYR A 111 -0.45 18.69 -3.27
CA TYR A 111 -0.64 19.22 -1.91
C TYR A 111 -2.12 19.45 -1.54
N ALA A 112 -2.98 19.56 -2.55
CA ALA A 112 -4.41 19.87 -2.40
C ALA A 112 -5.31 18.62 -2.45
N ILE A 113 -4.73 17.42 -2.68
CA ILE A 113 -5.50 16.16 -2.73
C ILE A 113 -6.23 15.96 -1.39
N ASP A 114 -7.55 15.79 -1.48
CA ASP A 114 -8.44 15.68 -0.32
C ASP A 114 -9.14 14.31 -0.26
N GLU A 115 -8.33 13.25 -0.21
CA GLU A 115 -8.77 11.90 0.10
C GLU A 115 -7.74 11.20 1.00
N PRO A 116 -8.09 10.08 1.67
CA PRO A 116 -7.14 9.30 2.43
C PRO A 116 -6.01 8.76 1.54
N ILE A 117 -4.77 9.16 1.78
CA ILE A 117 -3.58 8.63 1.11
C ILE A 117 -3.01 7.48 1.95
N LEU A 118 -3.05 6.28 1.42
CA LEU A 118 -2.66 5.06 2.12
C LEU A 118 -1.15 4.87 2.11
N LYS A 119 -0.50 5.25 1.02
CA LYS A 119 0.95 5.27 0.87
C LYS A 119 1.39 6.31 -0.14
N VAL A 120 2.63 6.76 -0.04
CA VAL A 120 3.33 7.45 -1.12
C VAL A 120 4.39 6.51 -1.66
N ALA A 121 4.29 6.14 -2.94
CA ALA A 121 5.32 5.40 -3.62
C ALA A 121 6.25 6.36 -4.36
N LEU A 122 7.54 6.16 -4.28
CA LEU A 122 8.52 6.89 -5.06
C LEU A 122 9.02 6.02 -6.21
N CYS A 123 8.82 6.48 -7.43
CA CYS A 123 9.42 5.90 -8.62
C CYS A 123 10.75 6.60 -8.91
N ASP A 124 11.86 5.88 -8.79
CA ASP A 124 13.20 6.38 -9.07
C ASP A 124 13.95 5.37 -9.95
N THR A 125 14.05 5.69 -11.23
CA THR A 125 14.71 4.82 -12.22
C THR A 125 16.23 4.72 -12.05
N ASN A 126 16.84 5.56 -11.20
CA ASN A 126 18.26 5.46 -10.81
C ASN A 126 18.48 4.53 -9.61
N GLY A 127 17.40 4.05 -9.00
CA GLY A 127 17.37 3.16 -7.85
C GLY A 127 17.18 3.90 -6.52
N PRO A 128 16.06 3.67 -5.85
CA PRO A 128 15.61 4.44 -4.68
C PRO A 128 16.55 4.29 -3.46
N ALA A 129 17.31 3.22 -3.38
CA ALA A 129 18.25 3.02 -2.27
C ALA A 129 19.38 4.04 -2.23
N LYS A 130 19.73 4.68 -3.35
CA LYS A 130 20.89 5.57 -3.47
C LYS A 130 20.59 7.01 -3.08
N GLU A 131 19.40 7.50 -3.46
CA GLU A 131 19.03 8.90 -3.26
C GLU A 131 17.71 9.03 -2.49
N ALA A 132 16.63 8.42 -2.93
CA ALA A 132 15.31 8.58 -2.34
C ALA A 132 15.26 8.10 -0.88
N TYR A 133 15.82 6.93 -0.57
CA TYR A 133 15.79 6.40 0.79
C TYR A 133 16.54 7.28 1.80
N PRO A 134 17.79 7.71 1.58
CA PRO A 134 18.48 8.61 2.51
C PRO A 134 17.74 9.93 2.73
N VAL A 135 17.23 10.54 1.68
CA VAL A 135 16.47 11.81 1.76
C VAL A 135 15.18 11.65 2.57
N MET A 136 14.42 10.59 2.32
CA MET A 136 13.19 10.33 3.06
C MET A 136 13.46 9.93 4.51
N HIS A 137 14.52 9.16 4.76
CA HIS A 137 14.92 8.82 6.13
C HIS A 137 15.37 10.04 6.93
N GLU A 138 16.06 11.00 6.31
CA GLU A 138 16.40 12.29 6.94
C GLU A 138 15.14 13.11 7.26
N ALA A 139 14.16 13.14 6.35
CA ALA A 139 12.94 13.91 6.51
C ALA A 139 11.97 13.31 7.55
N LEU A 140 11.83 11.99 7.59
CA LEU A 140 10.76 11.30 8.33
C LEU A 140 11.26 10.48 9.53
N GLY A 141 12.56 10.17 9.58
CA GLY A 141 13.17 9.30 10.61
C GLY A 141 12.52 7.91 10.65
N ASP A 142 12.50 7.33 11.86
CA ASP A 142 11.91 6.01 12.11
C ASP A 142 10.41 6.03 12.41
N ALA A 143 9.75 7.19 12.26
CA ALA A 143 8.33 7.34 12.56
C ALA A 143 7.42 6.69 11.50
N TYR A 144 7.94 6.45 10.30
CA TYR A 144 7.22 5.87 9.18
C TYR A 144 7.96 4.66 8.62
N GLU A 145 7.22 3.81 7.92
CA GLU A 145 7.82 2.68 7.20
C GLU A 145 8.35 3.16 5.85
N LEU A 146 9.64 2.91 5.60
CA LEU A 146 10.31 3.18 4.34
C LEU A 146 10.75 1.84 3.76
N LEU A 147 10.02 1.34 2.77
CA LEU A 147 10.24 0.02 2.18
C LEU A 147 10.71 0.15 0.73
N ILE A 148 11.90 -0.35 0.42
CA ILE A 148 12.31 -0.55 -0.96
C ILE A 148 11.56 -1.78 -1.49
N SER A 149 10.63 -1.56 -2.42
CA SER A 149 9.69 -2.56 -2.92
C SER A 149 10.01 -3.03 -4.35
N GLY A 150 11.16 -2.63 -4.89
CA GLY A 150 11.62 -3.02 -6.21
C GLY A 150 12.86 -2.23 -6.65
N ASP A 151 13.32 -2.50 -7.88
CA ASP A 151 14.53 -1.88 -8.44
C ASP A 151 14.43 -0.36 -8.55
N CYS A 152 13.22 0.16 -8.78
CA CYS A 152 12.94 1.59 -8.92
C CYS A 152 11.81 2.07 -7.99
N TRP A 153 11.37 1.27 -7.03
CA TRP A 153 10.27 1.61 -6.15
C TRP A 153 10.65 1.64 -4.69
N MET A 154 10.16 2.67 -3.99
CA MET A 154 10.15 2.76 -2.54
C MET A 154 8.77 3.19 -2.07
N ASP A 155 8.21 2.47 -1.10
CA ASP A 155 6.92 2.78 -0.48
C ASP A 155 7.13 3.45 0.88
N ILE A 156 6.36 4.50 1.15
CA ILE A 156 6.28 5.20 2.43
C ILE A 156 4.88 5.01 3.01
N MET A 157 4.80 4.43 4.21
CA MET A 157 3.54 4.07 4.86
C MET A 157 3.58 4.40 6.35
N CYS A 158 2.43 4.33 7.01
CA CYS A 158 2.38 4.39 8.47
C CYS A 158 3.20 3.26 9.10
N LYS A 159 3.91 3.56 10.19
CA LYS A 159 4.71 2.57 10.94
C LYS A 159 3.83 1.42 11.44
N GLY A 160 4.34 0.18 11.28
CA GLY A 160 3.67 -1.03 11.74
C GLY A 160 2.50 -1.49 10.86
N VAL A 161 2.21 -0.80 9.77
CA VAL A 161 1.23 -1.26 8.77
C VAL A 161 1.86 -2.38 7.95
N THR A 162 1.42 -3.61 8.20
CA THR A 162 1.89 -4.83 7.52
C THR A 162 0.72 -5.79 7.28
N LYS A 163 0.88 -6.74 6.37
CA LYS A 163 -0.11 -7.81 6.19
C LYS A 163 -0.34 -8.61 7.47
N GLY A 164 0.71 -8.80 8.29
CA GLY A 164 0.61 -9.49 9.57
C GLY A 164 -0.19 -8.71 10.62
N ALA A 165 0.06 -7.41 10.75
CA ALA A 165 -0.72 -6.56 11.67
C ALA A 165 -2.20 -6.51 11.26
N ALA A 166 -2.47 -6.44 9.95
CA ALA A 166 -3.84 -6.48 9.45
C ALA A 166 -4.52 -7.83 9.70
N LEU A 167 -3.78 -8.96 9.53
CA LEU A 167 -4.29 -10.29 9.88
C LEU A 167 -4.57 -10.40 11.37
N GLN A 168 -3.68 -9.91 12.23
CA GLN A 168 -3.89 -9.90 13.67
C GLN A 168 -5.15 -9.11 14.05
N GLY A 169 -5.33 -7.91 13.49
CA GLY A 169 -6.56 -7.12 13.69
C GLY A 169 -7.82 -7.85 13.21
N LEU A 170 -7.72 -8.61 12.12
CA LEU A 170 -8.81 -9.45 11.64
C LEU A 170 -9.12 -10.61 12.61
N GLN A 171 -8.08 -11.29 13.11
CA GLN A 171 -8.22 -12.36 14.12
C GLN A 171 -8.90 -11.84 15.39
N GLU A 172 -8.44 -10.71 15.93
CA GLU A 172 -9.02 -10.06 17.10
C GLU A 172 -10.51 -9.70 16.88
N ARG A 173 -10.82 -9.13 15.72
CA ARG A 173 -12.18 -8.75 15.35
C ARG A 173 -13.13 -9.95 15.24
N MET A 174 -12.65 -11.05 14.69
CA MET A 174 -13.43 -12.26 14.49
C MET A 174 -13.43 -13.20 15.69
N GLY A 175 -12.59 -12.95 16.70
CA GLY A 175 -12.43 -13.83 17.87
C GLY A 175 -11.78 -15.16 17.52
N ILE A 176 -10.93 -15.21 16.47
CA ILE A 176 -10.16 -16.39 16.05
C ILE A 176 -8.70 -16.26 16.45
N THR A 177 -8.04 -17.39 16.59
CA THR A 177 -6.66 -17.49 17.05
C THR A 177 -5.71 -17.83 15.89
N PRO A 178 -4.39 -17.66 16.06
CA PRO A 178 -3.42 -18.20 15.11
C PRO A 178 -3.57 -19.70 14.85
N ALA A 179 -3.99 -20.49 15.85
CA ALA A 179 -4.23 -21.92 15.72
C ALA A 179 -5.43 -22.27 14.79
N GLU A 180 -6.30 -21.32 14.53
CA GLU A 180 -7.45 -21.44 13.64
C GLU A 180 -7.21 -20.75 12.29
N THR A 181 -5.97 -20.29 12.06
CA THR A 181 -5.60 -19.51 10.89
C THR A 181 -4.60 -20.28 10.03
N MET A 182 -4.85 -20.29 8.72
CA MET A 182 -3.92 -20.77 7.71
C MET A 182 -3.58 -19.61 6.75
N ALA A 183 -2.30 -19.41 6.47
CA ALA A 183 -1.82 -18.36 5.56
C ALA A 183 -0.91 -18.96 4.47
N PHE A 184 -0.95 -18.35 3.29
CA PHE A 184 -0.08 -18.67 2.16
C PHE A 184 0.60 -17.39 1.69
N GLY A 185 1.90 -17.45 1.44
CA GLY A 185 2.69 -16.33 0.95
C GLY A 185 3.98 -16.83 0.31
N ASP A 186 4.61 -15.99 -0.52
CA ASP A 186 5.80 -16.35 -1.29
C ASP A 186 6.84 -15.23 -1.35
N TYR A 187 6.60 -14.09 -0.64
CA TYR A 187 7.48 -12.95 -0.68
C TYR A 187 7.75 -12.35 0.71
N ASP A 188 8.77 -11.50 0.83
CA ASP A 188 9.22 -10.93 2.11
C ASP A 188 8.13 -10.17 2.86
N ASN A 189 7.22 -9.49 2.15
CA ASN A 189 6.09 -8.78 2.76
C ASN A 189 5.01 -9.71 3.32
N ASP A 190 5.09 -11.01 3.09
CA ASP A 190 4.19 -12.03 3.64
C ASP A 190 4.71 -12.61 4.96
N ILE A 191 6.00 -12.46 5.27
CA ILE A 191 6.62 -13.07 6.45
C ILE A 191 5.84 -12.73 7.72
N SER A 192 5.49 -11.44 7.91
CA SER A 192 4.72 -11.01 9.08
C SER A 192 3.34 -11.68 9.16
N MET A 193 2.68 -11.93 8.03
CA MET A 193 1.41 -12.62 7.97
C MET A 193 1.56 -14.12 8.28
N LEU A 194 2.56 -14.77 7.71
CA LEU A 194 2.86 -16.19 7.96
C LEU A 194 3.18 -16.45 9.45
N GLN A 195 3.84 -15.49 10.12
CA GLN A 195 4.14 -15.57 11.56
C GLN A 195 2.91 -15.47 12.47
N HIS A 196 1.78 -14.94 11.97
CA HIS A 196 0.51 -14.84 12.70
C HIS A 196 -0.47 -16.00 12.41
N ALA A 197 -0.03 -17.02 11.69
CA ALA A 197 -0.80 -18.23 11.39
C ALA A 197 -0.03 -19.47 11.85
N GLU A 198 -0.72 -20.44 12.46
CA GLU A 198 -0.08 -21.70 12.86
C GLU A 198 0.19 -22.59 11.66
N PHE A 199 -0.68 -22.48 10.64
CA PHE A 199 -0.53 -23.22 9.38
C PHE A 199 -0.08 -22.25 8.28
N SER A 200 1.18 -22.39 7.81
CA SER A 200 1.76 -21.55 6.77
C SER A 200 2.75 -22.31 5.87
#